data_e48a6d712471fdcc8ce69a17e4322df2
#
_entry.id   e48a6d712471fdcc8ce69a17e4322df2
#
_cell.length_a   1.000
_cell.length_b   1.000
_cell.length_c   1.000
_cell.angle_alpha   90.00
_cell.angle_beta   90.00
_cell.angle_gamma   90.00
#
_symmetry.space_group_name_H-M   'P 1'
#
loop_
_entity.id
_entity.type
_entity.pdbx_description
1 polymer ?
#
loop_
_entity_poly.entity_id
_entity_poly.type
_entity_poly.pdbx_seq_one_letter_code
_entity_poly.pdbx_strand_id
1 'polypeptide(L)'
;MQITHYLPTTPVSKPLTKNKQISARQIAFAAAFLLPAAKFLEAPSILSKHAGGDLLLPAIVHFLLQTLVILAVLYAASQSKTPLIHHLKSVAGKAVYPVYALYALYFLFSAILPLLDAEKFVYAAYFDTAPTLFSFGVFFLFSAFVCTKGIKAIGRCADLCLFLFLIPFLALSFMAFSQTDFSRLLPLFGTRLAKSASAFTHSTPHFSDGVLLLPLIANLEYKEKDGAKIVAGYGFGALLTLFFLAVFYALFGSLAGREHYAFIKIGQYFPALSVVGRIDLVFVYFLSVVLLFYTCLPLQYTTQAVCTILKTERKTLVSALLNLALLVFVLFFNRHYNTIYNLISGKLTPVFWLFANIFPVLVLFLPKQPKSKQKPQNTPPRYALKPKNRGDYTQKGGR
;
A
#
# COMPACT_ATOMS: atom_id res chain seq x y z
N MET A 1 -28.53 41.13 38.66
CA MET A 1 -27.48 41.11 37.59
C MET A 1 -26.89 39.70 37.53
N GLN A 2 -27.53 38.81 36.71
CA GLN A 2 -27.10 37.42 36.57
C GLN A 2 -26.19 37.34 35.34
N ILE A 3 -24.92 36.96 35.56
CA ILE A 3 -23.93 36.72 34.52
C ILE A 3 -24.05 35.26 34.14
N THR A 4 -24.67 34.99 32.99
CA THR A 4 -24.69 33.67 32.36
C THR A 4 -23.35 33.40 31.64
N HIS A 5 -22.54 32.52 32.23
CA HIS A 5 -21.33 31.99 31.59
C HIS A 5 -21.71 31.14 30.39
N TYR A 6 -21.48 31.66 29.18
CA TYR A 6 -21.48 30.87 27.97
C TYR A 6 -20.18 30.03 27.91
N LEU A 7 -20.31 28.72 28.17
CA LEU A 7 -19.26 27.75 27.85
C LEU A 7 -19.15 27.61 26.30
N PRO A 8 -17.96 27.72 25.72
CA PRO A 8 -17.78 27.54 24.30
C PRO A 8 -18.07 26.08 23.95
N THR A 9 -19.11 25.85 23.16
CA THR A 9 -19.41 24.56 22.56
C THR A 9 -18.27 24.17 21.63
N THR A 10 -17.58 23.07 21.96
CA THR A 10 -16.57 22.45 21.06
C THR A 10 -17.19 22.24 19.69
N PRO A 11 -16.50 22.64 18.60
CA PRO A 11 -17.05 22.46 17.26
C PRO A 11 -17.19 20.97 16.98
N VAL A 12 -18.43 20.52 16.82
CA VAL A 12 -18.77 19.19 16.29
C VAL A 12 -18.07 19.06 14.96
N SER A 13 -17.10 18.15 14.86
CA SER A 13 -16.38 17.87 13.63
C SER A 13 -17.38 17.53 12.53
N LYS A 14 -17.47 18.38 11.50
CA LYS A 14 -18.31 18.13 10.33
C LYS A 14 -18.04 16.71 9.82
N PRO A 15 -19.08 15.90 9.56
CA PRO A 15 -18.89 14.58 8.97
C PRO A 15 -18.11 14.75 7.67
N LEU A 16 -17.05 13.95 7.49
CA LEU A 16 -16.26 13.94 6.27
C LEU A 16 -17.22 13.74 5.10
N THR A 17 -17.26 14.70 4.18
CA THR A 17 -18.10 14.62 2.99
C THR A 17 -17.82 13.27 2.30
N LYS A 18 -18.86 12.56 1.91
CA LYS A 18 -18.89 11.24 1.22
C LYS A 18 -17.83 11.10 0.10
N ASN A 19 -17.28 12.22 -0.34
CA ASN A 19 -16.28 12.35 -1.39
C ASN A 19 -14.82 12.07 -0.96
N LYS A 20 -14.53 11.87 0.35
CA LYS A 20 -13.16 11.69 0.88
C LYS A 20 -12.83 10.25 1.30
N GLN A 21 -13.76 9.32 1.19
CA GLN A 21 -13.59 7.94 1.66
C GLN A 21 -13.09 7.02 0.54
N ILE A 22 -12.26 6.03 0.92
CA ILE A 22 -11.82 4.95 0.05
C ILE A 22 -12.87 3.82 0.09
N SER A 23 -13.00 3.06 -1.01
CA SER A 23 -13.89 1.90 -1.07
C SER A 23 -13.13 0.58 -0.81
N ALA A 24 -13.83 -0.44 -0.30
CA ALA A 24 -13.25 -1.77 -0.08
C ALA A 24 -12.71 -2.39 -1.37
N ARG A 25 -13.36 -2.14 -2.53
CA ARG A 25 -12.87 -2.59 -3.84
C ARG A 25 -11.48 -2.00 -4.14
N GLN A 26 -11.29 -0.72 -3.88
CA GLN A 26 -10.00 -0.05 -4.12
C GLN A 26 -8.89 -0.60 -3.22
N ILE A 27 -9.23 -0.93 -1.96
CA ILE A 27 -8.30 -1.58 -1.04
C ILE A 27 -7.96 -3.01 -1.52
N ALA A 28 -8.97 -3.75 -1.98
CA ALA A 28 -8.78 -5.09 -2.54
C ALA A 28 -7.89 -5.06 -3.79
N PHE A 29 -8.05 -4.06 -4.67
CA PHE A 29 -7.19 -3.90 -5.85
C PHE A 29 -5.77 -3.45 -5.48
N ALA A 30 -5.60 -2.58 -4.47
CA ALA A 30 -4.28 -2.27 -3.93
C ALA A 30 -3.58 -3.52 -3.42
N ALA A 31 -4.28 -4.38 -2.68
CA ALA A 31 -3.75 -5.63 -2.16
C ALA A 31 -3.42 -6.64 -3.28
N ALA A 32 -4.25 -6.70 -4.33
CA ALA A 32 -4.12 -7.67 -5.42
C ALA A 32 -3.03 -7.31 -6.45
N PHE A 33 -2.85 -6.02 -6.75
CA PHE A 33 -2.05 -5.59 -7.90
C PHE A 33 -0.94 -4.60 -7.56
N LEU A 34 -1.15 -3.74 -6.55
CA LEU A 34 -0.16 -2.74 -6.17
C LEU A 34 0.92 -3.31 -5.23
N LEU A 35 0.53 -4.05 -4.19
CA LEU A 35 1.48 -4.61 -3.23
C LEU A 35 2.38 -5.71 -3.81
N PRO A 36 1.91 -6.62 -4.70
CA PRO A 36 2.79 -7.62 -5.31
C PRO A 36 3.92 -7.04 -6.17
N ALA A 37 3.71 -5.88 -6.80
CA ALA A 37 4.67 -5.31 -7.74
C ALA A 37 6.07 -5.13 -7.15
N ALA A 38 6.19 -4.65 -5.91
CA ALA A 38 7.47 -4.48 -5.24
C ALA A 38 8.19 -5.82 -4.97
N LYS A 39 7.43 -6.91 -4.81
CA LYS A 39 7.98 -8.25 -4.56
C LYS A 39 8.60 -8.89 -5.82
N PHE A 40 8.30 -8.34 -7.00
CA PHE A 40 8.83 -8.86 -8.27
C PHE A 40 10.25 -8.36 -8.61
N LEU A 41 10.80 -7.47 -7.77
CA LEU A 41 12.17 -6.97 -7.95
C LEU A 41 13.17 -7.94 -7.30
N GLU A 42 13.42 -7.75 -6.03
CA GLU A 42 14.50 -8.41 -5.30
C GLU A 42 14.05 -9.62 -4.46
N ALA A 43 12.76 -9.68 -4.04
CA ALA A 43 12.32 -10.76 -3.18
C ALA A 43 12.53 -12.17 -3.75
N PRO A 44 12.38 -12.44 -5.08
CA PRO A 44 12.66 -13.76 -5.65
C PRO A 44 14.11 -14.20 -5.49
N SER A 45 15.06 -13.29 -5.75
CA SER A 45 16.49 -13.61 -5.60
C SER A 45 16.90 -13.79 -4.15
N ILE A 46 16.36 -12.96 -3.24
CA ILE A 46 16.63 -13.08 -1.80
C ILE A 46 16.13 -14.42 -1.26
N LEU A 47 14.88 -14.77 -1.57
CA LEU A 47 14.27 -16.03 -1.18
C LEU A 47 15.06 -17.22 -1.75
N SER A 48 15.40 -17.17 -3.04
CA SER A 48 16.17 -18.22 -3.72
C SER A 48 17.59 -18.36 -3.15
N LYS A 49 18.25 -17.26 -2.81
CA LYS A 49 19.60 -17.24 -2.24
C LYS A 49 19.67 -17.99 -0.91
N HIS A 50 18.64 -17.85 -0.07
CA HIS A 50 18.63 -18.42 1.28
C HIS A 50 17.91 -19.77 1.35
N ALA A 51 16.79 -19.95 0.64
CA ALA A 51 15.97 -21.18 0.69
C ALA A 51 16.15 -22.12 -0.51
N GLY A 52 16.82 -21.67 -1.59
CA GLY A 52 16.95 -22.50 -2.81
C GLY A 52 15.59 -22.85 -3.40
N GLY A 53 15.35 -24.14 -3.72
CA GLY A 53 14.10 -24.66 -4.28
C GLY A 53 12.89 -24.46 -3.36
N ASP A 54 13.10 -24.37 -2.06
CA ASP A 54 12.02 -24.19 -1.08
C ASP A 54 11.61 -22.72 -0.86
N LEU A 55 11.94 -21.80 -1.80
CA LEU A 55 11.64 -20.36 -1.68
C LEU A 55 10.14 -20.07 -1.46
N LEU A 56 9.26 -20.97 -1.88
CA LEU A 56 7.82 -20.81 -1.68
C LEU A 56 7.41 -20.93 -0.21
N LEU A 57 8.10 -21.74 0.59
CA LEU A 57 7.75 -21.98 1.99
C LEU A 57 7.83 -20.70 2.84
N PRO A 58 8.97 -19.95 2.89
CA PRO A 58 9.03 -18.70 3.63
C PRO A 58 8.06 -17.65 3.07
N ALA A 59 7.80 -17.62 1.77
CA ALA A 59 6.81 -16.71 1.18
C ALA A 59 5.39 -17.03 1.64
N ILE A 60 4.99 -18.31 1.67
CA ILE A 60 3.67 -18.74 2.18
C ILE A 60 3.53 -18.35 3.66
N VAL A 61 4.56 -18.58 4.48
CA VAL A 61 4.52 -18.21 5.90
C VAL A 61 4.32 -16.70 6.07
N HIS A 62 5.01 -15.88 5.26
CA HIS A 62 4.79 -14.44 5.25
C HIS A 62 3.35 -14.07 4.89
N PHE A 63 2.80 -14.64 3.81
CA PHE A 63 1.43 -14.34 3.40
C PHE A 63 0.39 -14.77 4.43
N LEU A 64 0.57 -15.92 5.08
CA LEU A 64 -0.31 -16.36 6.16
C LEU A 64 -0.25 -15.39 7.35
N LEU A 65 0.96 -15.00 7.78
CA LEU A 65 1.14 -14.06 8.87
C LEU A 65 0.50 -12.70 8.56
N GLN A 66 0.74 -12.17 7.36
CA GLN A 66 0.14 -10.89 6.93
C GLN A 66 -1.38 -10.99 6.79
N THR A 67 -1.92 -12.15 6.37
CA THR A 67 -3.37 -12.39 6.35
C THR A 67 -3.95 -12.30 7.76
N LEU A 68 -3.29 -12.89 8.76
CA LEU A 68 -3.73 -12.79 10.16
C LEU A 68 -3.72 -11.32 10.66
N VAL A 69 -2.69 -10.55 10.31
CA VAL A 69 -2.62 -9.12 10.63
C VAL A 69 -3.77 -8.35 9.98
N ILE A 70 -4.02 -8.59 8.69
CA ILE A 70 -5.12 -7.94 7.95
C ILE A 70 -6.48 -8.31 8.57
N LEU A 71 -6.70 -9.57 8.91
CA LEU A 71 -7.93 -10.03 9.57
C LEU A 71 -8.13 -9.36 10.92
N ALA A 72 -7.07 -9.22 11.72
CA ALA A 72 -7.11 -8.51 13.00
C ALA A 72 -7.53 -7.04 12.84
N VAL A 73 -6.95 -6.34 11.86
CA VAL A 73 -7.28 -4.94 11.56
C VAL A 73 -8.72 -4.81 11.03
N LEU A 74 -9.15 -5.72 10.14
CA LEU A 74 -10.52 -5.75 9.62
C LEU A 74 -11.55 -6.05 10.72
N TYR A 75 -11.22 -6.95 11.64
CA TYR A 75 -12.08 -7.23 12.80
C TYR A 75 -12.23 -5.99 13.68
N ALA A 76 -11.14 -5.27 13.99
CA ALA A 76 -11.21 -4.01 14.71
C ALA A 76 -12.04 -2.95 13.97
N ALA A 77 -11.89 -2.86 12.64
CA ALA A 77 -12.66 -1.95 11.80
C ALA A 77 -14.16 -2.30 11.77
N SER A 78 -14.50 -3.59 11.77
CA SER A 78 -15.90 -4.05 11.81
C SER A 78 -16.62 -3.73 13.13
N GLN A 79 -15.89 -3.64 14.24
CA GLN A 79 -16.43 -3.26 15.54
C GLN A 79 -16.65 -1.74 15.70
N SER A 80 -16.03 -0.94 14.84
CA SER A 80 -16.13 0.51 14.87
C SER A 80 -17.30 1.01 14.02
N LYS A 81 -18.14 1.89 14.57
CA LYS A 81 -19.22 2.55 13.82
C LYS A 81 -18.71 3.72 12.94
N THR A 82 -17.50 4.16 13.20
CA THR A 82 -16.82 5.24 12.48
C THR A 82 -15.51 4.71 11.93
N PRO A 83 -14.92 5.36 10.92
CA PRO A 83 -13.59 4.95 10.44
C PRO A 83 -12.60 4.82 11.60
N LEU A 84 -11.82 3.74 11.60
CA LEU A 84 -10.95 3.35 12.72
C LEU A 84 -9.99 4.48 13.15
N ILE A 85 -9.57 5.32 12.21
CA ILE A 85 -8.70 6.47 12.46
C ILE A 85 -9.37 7.53 13.35
N HIS A 86 -10.69 7.73 13.21
CA HIS A 86 -11.44 8.64 14.07
C HIS A 86 -11.67 8.04 15.46
N HIS A 87 -11.91 6.73 15.50
CA HIS A 87 -12.03 6.01 16.76
C HIS A 87 -10.72 6.08 17.56
N LEU A 88 -9.59 5.82 16.93
CA LEU A 88 -8.27 5.93 17.55
C LEU A 88 -8.03 7.33 18.14
N LYS A 89 -8.37 8.39 17.39
CA LYS A 89 -8.24 9.77 17.87
C LYS A 89 -9.13 10.08 19.06
N SER A 90 -10.34 9.52 19.10
CA SER A 90 -11.30 9.75 20.19
C SER A 90 -10.89 9.04 21.47
N VAL A 91 -10.26 7.87 21.38
CA VAL A 91 -9.84 7.06 22.53
C VAL A 91 -8.48 7.51 23.05
N ALA A 92 -7.50 7.64 22.19
CA ALA A 92 -6.11 7.92 22.59
C ALA A 92 -5.85 9.40 22.91
N GLY A 93 -6.75 10.32 22.55
CA GLY A 93 -6.59 11.75 22.81
C GLY A 93 -5.23 12.29 22.38
N LYS A 94 -4.43 12.85 23.30
CA LYS A 94 -3.08 13.37 23.00
C LYS A 94 -2.05 12.26 22.76
N ALA A 95 -2.26 11.03 23.29
CA ALA A 95 -1.35 9.90 23.06
C ALA A 95 -1.32 9.41 21.60
N VAL A 96 -2.23 9.90 20.77
CA VAL A 96 -2.23 9.61 19.34
C VAL A 96 -1.01 10.20 18.59
N TYR A 97 -0.45 11.32 19.07
CA TYR A 97 0.68 11.99 18.39
C TYR A 97 1.97 11.16 18.40
N PRO A 98 2.42 10.56 19.53
CA PRO A 98 3.54 9.63 19.52
C PRO A 98 3.32 8.46 18.57
N VAL A 99 2.12 7.89 18.51
CA VAL A 99 1.79 6.80 17.58
C VAL A 99 1.96 7.25 16.13
N TYR A 100 1.44 8.44 15.77
CA TYR A 100 1.65 9.01 14.42
C TYR A 100 3.13 9.26 14.13
N ALA A 101 3.92 9.72 15.09
CA ALA A 101 5.35 9.96 14.92
C ALA A 101 6.10 8.64 14.64
N LEU A 102 5.83 7.60 15.42
CA LEU A 102 6.42 6.28 15.22
C LEU A 102 6.06 5.68 13.85
N TYR A 103 4.78 5.76 13.46
CA TYR A 103 4.36 5.29 12.14
C TYR A 103 4.90 6.15 11.00
N ALA A 104 5.03 7.48 11.18
CA ALA A 104 5.66 8.35 10.18
C ALA A 104 7.11 7.95 9.93
N LEU A 105 7.88 7.69 11.00
CA LEU A 105 9.25 7.19 10.90
C LEU A 105 9.28 5.82 10.23
N TYR A 106 8.43 4.90 10.65
CA TYR A 106 8.35 3.57 10.07
C TYR A 106 8.07 3.65 8.54
N PHE A 107 7.05 4.39 8.11
CA PHE A 107 6.72 4.53 6.69
C PHE A 107 7.80 5.23 5.90
N LEU A 108 8.48 6.22 6.49
CA LEU A 108 9.62 6.86 5.85
C LEU A 108 10.75 5.86 5.60
N PHE A 109 11.14 5.09 6.62
CA PHE A 109 12.18 4.07 6.48
C PHE A 109 11.76 2.92 5.56
N SER A 110 10.48 2.49 5.60
CA SER A 110 9.96 1.44 4.71
C SER A 110 9.91 1.86 3.24
N ALA A 111 9.89 3.17 2.94
CA ALA A 111 9.96 3.68 1.57
C ALA A 111 11.39 3.65 1.00
N ILE A 112 12.43 3.67 1.83
CA ILE A 112 13.82 3.81 1.38
C ILE A 112 14.25 2.65 0.50
N LEU A 113 14.04 1.41 0.96
CA LEU A 113 14.47 0.23 0.21
C LEU A 113 13.75 0.09 -1.14
N PRO A 114 12.40 0.14 -1.22
CA PRO A 114 11.69 0.13 -2.51
C PRO A 114 12.05 1.28 -3.44
N LEU A 115 12.39 2.47 -2.89
CA LEU A 115 12.85 3.60 -3.71
C LEU A 115 14.21 3.34 -4.33
N LEU A 116 15.16 2.82 -3.56
CA LEU A 116 16.49 2.46 -4.06
C LEU A 116 16.43 1.30 -5.05
N ASP A 117 15.57 0.30 -4.79
CA ASP A 117 15.32 -0.82 -5.71
C ASP A 117 14.71 -0.32 -7.02
N ALA A 118 13.70 0.55 -6.96
CA ALA A 118 13.06 1.12 -8.13
C ALA A 118 14.02 2.00 -8.95
N GLU A 119 14.88 2.80 -8.29
CA GLU A 119 15.89 3.60 -8.97
C GLU A 119 16.88 2.71 -9.74
N LYS A 120 17.45 1.71 -9.08
CA LYS A 120 18.37 0.76 -9.72
C LYS A 120 17.70 -0.06 -10.82
N PHE A 121 16.43 -0.44 -10.63
CA PHE A 121 15.64 -1.13 -11.65
C PHE A 121 15.46 -0.26 -12.89
N VAL A 122 15.06 1.00 -12.74
CA VAL A 122 14.89 1.94 -13.86
C VAL A 122 16.24 2.20 -14.55
N TYR A 123 17.30 2.40 -13.77
CA TYR A 123 18.64 2.60 -14.30
C TYR A 123 19.12 1.40 -15.12
N ALA A 124 19.00 0.18 -14.58
CA ALA A 124 19.41 -1.05 -15.25
C ALA A 124 18.59 -1.35 -16.51
N ALA A 125 17.32 -0.91 -16.55
CA ALA A 125 16.42 -1.17 -17.66
C ALA A 125 16.58 -0.18 -18.82
N TYR A 126 16.74 1.12 -18.52
CA TYR A 126 16.61 2.18 -19.50
C TYR A 126 17.86 3.04 -19.70
N PHE A 127 18.68 3.26 -18.66
CA PHE A 127 19.63 4.35 -18.63
C PHE A 127 20.99 3.97 -18.03
N ASP A 128 21.82 3.26 -18.77
CA ASP A 128 23.17 2.88 -18.28
C ASP A 128 24.07 4.08 -18.00
N THR A 129 23.87 5.20 -18.70
CA THR A 129 24.77 6.36 -18.66
C THR A 129 24.12 7.65 -18.16
N ALA A 130 22.78 7.70 -18.04
CA ALA A 130 22.09 8.91 -17.62
C ALA A 130 22.27 9.17 -16.12
N PRO A 131 22.51 10.43 -15.68
CA PRO A 131 22.55 10.77 -14.27
C PRO A 131 21.23 10.41 -13.57
N THR A 132 21.31 9.85 -12.37
CA THR A 132 20.14 9.45 -11.54
C THR A 132 19.11 10.57 -11.38
N LEU A 133 19.57 11.84 -11.32
CA LEU A 133 18.68 12.98 -11.21
C LEU A 133 17.70 13.09 -12.38
N PHE A 134 18.15 12.83 -13.61
CA PHE A 134 17.28 12.89 -14.79
C PHE A 134 16.40 11.64 -14.92
N SER A 135 16.94 10.46 -14.66
CA SER A 135 16.19 9.20 -14.79
C SER A 135 15.15 9.04 -13.67
N PHE A 136 15.41 9.53 -12.46
CA PHE A 136 14.57 9.29 -11.30
C PHE A 136 14.01 10.55 -10.62
N GLY A 137 14.52 11.75 -10.96
CA GLY A 137 14.05 13.02 -10.37
C GLY A 137 12.58 13.32 -10.66
N VAL A 138 12.10 12.99 -11.88
CA VAL A 138 10.71 13.16 -12.29
C VAL A 138 9.75 12.36 -11.39
N PHE A 139 10.20 11.20 -10.91
CA PHE A 139 9.45 10.38 -9.95
C PHE A 139 9.08 11.19 -8.68
N PHE A 140 10.04 11.92 -8.11
CA PHE A 140 9.80 12.69 -6.88
C PHE A 140 8.86 13.86 -7.10
N LEU A 141 8.87 14.50 -8.28
CA LEU A 141 7.89 15.54 -8.64
C LEU A 141 6.48 14.94 -8.69
N PHE A 142 6.33 13.80 -9.34
CA PHE A 142 5.05 13.08 -9.40
C PHE A 142 4.60 12.63 -8.01
N SER A 143 5.48 12.02 -7.22
CA SER A 143 5.19 11.59 -5.85
C SER A 143 4.77 12.75 -4.96
N ALA A 144 5.48 13.90 -5.03
CA ALA A 144 5.12 15.11 -4.30
C ALA A 144 3.68 15.55 -4.62
N PHE A 145 3.28 15.50 -5.88
CA PHE A 145 1.91 15.81 -6.30
C PHE A 145 0.90 14.80 -5.78
N VAL A 146 1.13 13.49 -5.96
CA VAL A 146 0.23 12.42 -5.52
C VAL A 146 0.00 12.47 -4.02
N CYS A 147 1.05 12.69 -3.23
CA CYS A 147 0.97 12.76 -1.78
C CYS A 147 0.08 13.90 -1.27
N THR A 148 -0.17 14.94 -2.07
CA THR A 148 -1.10 16.02 -1.70
C THR A 148 -2.56 15.63 -1.84
N LYS A 149 -2.89 14.65 -2.73
CA LYS A 149 -4.28 14.33 -3.13
C LYS A 149 -5.03 13.45 -2.14
N GLY A 150 -4.34 12.82 -1.20
CA GLY A 150 -4.94 12.01 -0.13
C GLY A 150 -5.22 10.56 -0.54
N ILE A 151 -5.63 9.76 0.45
CA ILE A 151 -5.79 8.31 0.37
C ILE A 151 -6.73 7.86 -0.77
N LYS A 152 -7.75 8.64 -1.10
CA LYS A 152 -8.67 8.32 -2.21
C LYS A 152 -7.98 8.34 -3.59
N ALA A 153 -6.98 9.20 -3.77
CA ALA A 153 -6.19 9.22 -5.00
C ALA A 153 -5.42 7.92 -5.18
N ILE A 154 -4.83 7.41 -4.10
CA ILE A 154 -4.16 6.10 -4.08
C ILE A 154 -5.13 4.98 -4.45
N GLY A 155 -6.36 5.00 -3.90
CA GLY A 155 -7.39 4.03 -4.27
C GLY A 155 -7.72 4.04 -5.77
N ARG A 156 -7.71 5.21 -6.43
CA ARG A 156 -7.88 5.31 -7.89
C ARG A 156 -6.65 4.82 -8.65
N CYS A 157 -5.45 5.06 -8.13
CA CYS A 157 -4.24 4.48 -8.70
C CYS A 157 -4.27 2.96 -8.62
N ALA A 158 -4.79 2.39 -7.52
CA ALA A 158 -4.96 0.95 -7.38
C ALA A 158 -5.97 0.36 -8.41
N ASP A 159 -7.07 1.09 -8.71
CA ASP A 159 -7.97 0.69 -9.81
C ASP A 159 -7.24 0.63 -11.16
N LEU A 160 -6.31 1.55 -11.43
CA LEU A 160 -5.51 1.58 -12.66
C LEU A 160 -4.46 0.44 -12.69
N CYS A 161 -3.88 0.09 -11.53
CA CYS A 161 -2.91 -0.99 -11.43
C CYS A 161 -3.45 -2.35 -11.89
N LEU A 162 -4.77 -2.58 -11.86
CA LEU A 162 -5.36 -3.78 -12.44
C LEU A 162 -4.87 -4.02 -13.87
N PHE A 163 -4.96 -3.01 -14.73
CA PHE A 163 -4.57 -3.12 -16.13
C PHE A 163 -3.05 -3.04 -16.32
N LEU A 164 -2.39 -2.11 -15.63
CA LEU A 164 -0.96 -1.87 -15.74
C LEU A 164 -0.10 -3.03 -15.20
N PHE A 165 -0.64 -3.82 -14.29
CA PHE A 165 0.07 -4.94 -13.68
C PHE A 165 -0.36 -6.27 -14.28
N LEU A 166 -1.67 -6.57 -14.33
CA LEU A 166 -2.15 -7.90 -14.67
C LEU A 166 -1.86 -8.27 -16.13
N ILE A 167 -2.03 -7.33 -17.07
CA ILE A 167 -1.81 -7.63 -18.50
C ILE A 167 -0.34 -7.96 -18.77
N PRO A 168 0.64 -7.11 -18.39
CA PRO A 168 2.06 -7.44 -18.59
C PRO A 168 2.50 -8.68 -17.82
N PHE A 169 1.96 -8.88 -16.62
CA PHE A 169 2.25 -10.06 -15.81
C PHE A 169 1.80 -11.35 -16.50
N LEU A 170 0.57 -11.40 -17.00
CA LEU A 170 0.05 -12.58 -17.71
C LEU A 170 0.80 -12.82 -19.01
N ALA A 171 1.09 -11.78 -19.79
CA ALA A 171 1.84 -11.89 -21.02
C ALA A 171 3.25 -12.44 -20.76
N LEU A 172 3.97 -11.87 -19.77
CA LEU A 172 5.30 -12.34 -19.40
C LEU A 172 5.28 -13.78 -18.88
N SER A 173 4.29 -14.11 -18.03
CA SER A 173 4.14 -15.46 -17.47
C SER A 173 3.82 -16.50 -18.54
N PHE A 174 2.96 -16.15 -19.49
CA PHE A 174 2.64 -17.02 -20.62
C PHE A 174 3.86 -17.30 -21.49
N MET A 175 4.66 -16.26 -21.78
CA MET A 175 5.91 -16.42 -22.51
C MET A 175 6.91 -17.28 -21.73
N ALA A 176 7.03 -17.06 -20.41
CA ALA A 176 7.94 -17.81 -19.55
C ALA A 176 7.59 -19.30 -19.48
N PHE A 177 6.30 -19.63 -19.50
CA PHE A 177 5.82 -20.98 -19.24
C PHE A 177 6.41 -22.05 -20.17
N SER A 178 6.65 -21.70 -21.43
CA SER A 178 7.23 -22.62 -22.43
C SER A 178 8.69 -23.02 -22.14
N GLN A 179 9.40 -22.24 -21.32
CA GLN A 179 10.81 -22.43 -21.00
C GLN A 179 11.05 -22.88 -19.55
N THR A 180 9.99 -23.01 -18.75
CA THR A 180 10.10 -23.36 -17.35
C THR A 180 10.17 -24.87 -17.14
N ASP A 181 11.05 -25.28 -16.24
CA ASP A 181 11.17 -26.65 -15.78
C ASP A 181 10.78 -26.71 -14.28
N PHE A 182 9.50 -27.01 -14.03
CA PHE A 182 8.96 -27.06 -12.66
C PHE A 182 9.54 -28.22 -11.83
N SER A 183 10.23 -29.18 -12.44
CA SER A 183 10.92 -30.26 -11.70
C SER A 183 12.02 -29.71 -10.79
N ARG A 184 12.56 -28.53 -11.11
CA ARG A 184 13.58 -27.84 -10.31
C ARG A 184 13.08 -27.39 -8.92
N LEU A 185 11.77 -27.29 -8.73
CA LEU A 185 11.15 -27.00 -7.45
C LEU A 185 11.08 -28.23 -6.53
N LEU A 186 11.38 -29.43 -7.07
CA LEU A 186 11.38 -30.67 -6.30
C LEU A 186 12.78 -31.05 -5.81
N PRO A 187 12.93 -31.66 -4.63
CA PRO A 187 11.84 -32.00 -3.69
C PRO A 187 11.38 -30.78 -2.87
N LEU A 188 10.09 -30.63 -2.69
CA LEU A 188 9.53 -29.64 -1.77
C LEU A 188 9.95 -30.01 -0.33
N PHE A 189 10.27 -29.01 0.46
CA PHE A 189 10.77 -29.16 1.85
C PHE A 189 12.11 -29.89 1.95
N GLY A 190 12.93 -29.86 0.89
CA GLY A 190 14.26 -30.49 0.85
C GLY A 190 15.33 -29.69 1.61
N THR A 191 15.12 -28.40 1.87
CA THR A 191 16.09 -27.57 2.58
C THR A 191 15.89 -27.63 4.09
N ARG A 192 17.00 -27.42 4.83
CA ARG A 192 16.93 -27.36 6.31
C ARG A 192 16.06 -26.19 6.76
N LEU A 193 15.23 -26.39 7.78
CA LEU A 193 14.39 -25.33 8.38
C LEU A 193 15.17 -24.06 8.72
N ALA A 194 16.43 -24.17 9.12
CA ALA A 194 17.30 -23.02 9.38
C ALA A 194 17.52 -22.13 8.16
N LYS A 195 17.60 -22.69 6.94
CA LYS A 195 17.73 -21.94 5.70
C LYS A 195 16.42 -21.23 5.35
N SER A 196 15.28 -21.91 5.49
CA SER A 196 13.96 -21.31 5.31
C SER A 196 13.69 -20.18 6.32
N ALA A 197 14.11 -20.33 7.58
CA ALA A 197 14.05 -19.28 8.60
C ALA A 197 14.96 -18.09 8.26
N SER A 198 16.16 -18.34 7.72
CA SER A 198 17.04 -17.29 7.21
C SER A 198 16.40 -16.54 6.04
N ALA A 199 15.81 -17.27 5.08
CA ALA A 199 15.08 -16.66 3.96
C ALA A 199 13.91 -15.80 4.44
N PHE A 200 13.12 -16.30 5.40
CA PHE A 200 12.04 -15.55 6.03
C PHE A 200 12.55 -14.24 6.65
N THR A 201 13.61 -14.27 7.45
CA THR A 201 14.15 -13.07 8.12
C THR A 201 14.62 -12.02 7.10
N HIS A 202 15.43 -12.42 6.11
CA HIS A 202 15.98 -11.48 5.13
C HIS A 202 14.95 -10.93 4.15
N SER A 203 13.86 -11.65 3.88
CA SER A 203 12.78 -11.17 3.01
C SER A 203 11.70 -10.35 3.74
N THR A 204 11.72 -10.30 5.09
CA THR A 204 10.72 -9.55 5.90
C THR A 204 10.45 -8.13 5.44
N PRO A 205 11.43 -7.29 5.05
CA PRO A 205 11.15 -5.93 4.60
C PRO A 205 10.25 -5.85 3.35
N HIS A 206 10.24 -6.90 2.52
CA HIS A 206 9.41 -6.98 1.31
C HIS A 206 8.00 -7.51 1.57
N PHE A 207 7.72 -8.04 2.77
CA PHE A 207 6.44 -8.67 3.13
C PHE A 207 5.76 -7.96 4.31
N SER A 208 5.63 -6.64 4.24
CA SER A 208 4.97 -5.80 5.27
C SER A 208 3.60 -5.27 4.82
N ASP A 209 2.82 -6.10 4.12
CA ASP A 209 1.57 -5.71 3.45
C ASP A 209 0.51 -5.23 4.43
N GLY A 210 0.36 -5.91 5.57
CA GLY A 210 -0.66 -5.60 6.56
C GLY A 210 -0.56 -4.18 7.10
N VAL A 211 0.67 -3.72 7.40
CA VAL A 211 0.88 -2.35 7.88
C VAL A 211 0.70 -1.31 6.76
N LEU A 212 0.99 -1.66 5.50
CA LEU A 212 0.72 -0.78 4.35
C LEU A 212 -0.78 -0.66 4.06
N LEU A 213 -1.56 -1.71 4.32
CA LEU A 213 -3.02 -1.67 4.20
C LEU A 213 -3.71 -1.01 5.40
N LEU A 214 -3.07 -0.96 6.57
CA LEU A 214 -3.63 -0.42 7.81
C LEU A 214 -4.22 0.99 7.64
N PRO A 215 -3.53 2.01 7.06
CA PRO A 215 -4.10 3.34 6.89
C PRO A 215 -5.26 3.37 5.89
N LEU A 216 -5.27 2.48 4.88
CA LEU A 216 -6.37 2.36 3.92
C LEU A 216 -7.62 1.81 4.62
N ILE A 217 -7.47 0.71 5.37
CA ILE A 217 -8.55 0.09 6.15
C ILE A 217 -9.03 1.03 7.25
N ALA A 218 -8.11 1.77 7.91
CA ALA A 218 -8.46 2.72 8.96
C ALA A 218 -9.30 3.91 8.47
N ASN A 219 -9.27 4.23 7.18
CA ASN A 219 -10.09 5.26 6.55
C ASN A 219 -11.34 4.70 5.83
N LEU A 220 -11.55 3.39 5.87
CA LEU A 220 -12.72 2.73 5.31
C LEU A 220 -13.94 2.92 6.21
N GLU A 221 -15.08 3.24 5.61
CA GLU A 221 -16.40 3.09 6.23
C GLU A 221 -16.85 1.64 6.02
N TYR A 222 -16.60 0.81 7.05
CA TYR A 222 -16.76 -0.63 6.97
C TYR A 222 -18.23 -1.03 6.77
N LYS A 223 -18.48 -1.87 5.79
CA LYS A 223 -19.79 -2.48 5.50
C LYS A 223 -19.69 -3.99 5.55
N GLU A 224 -20.84 -4.63 5.72
CA GLU A 224 -20.94 -6.08 5.60
C GLU A 224 -20.34 -6.57 4.27
N LYS A 225 -19.54 -7.64 4.29
CA LYS A 225 -18.78 -8.23 3.16
C LYS A 225 -17.55 -7.42 2.68
N ASP A 226 -17.25 -6.25 3.22
CA ASP A 226 -16.05 -5.51 2.79
C ASP A 226 -14.76 -6.22 3.22
N GLY A 227 -14.76 -6.85 4.40
CA GLY A 227 -13.64 -7.68 4.85
C GLY A 227 -13.34 -8.83 3.89
N ALA A 228 -14.37 -9.56 3.46
CA ALA A 228 -14.20 -10.66 2.52
C ALA A 228 -13.60 -10.21 1.17
N LYS A 229 -14.00 -9.05 0.65
CA LYS A 229 -13.44 -8.48 -0.59
C LYS A 229 -11.94 -8.16 -0.44
N ILE A 230 -11.56 -7.56 0.69
CA ILE A 230 -10.16 -7.17 0.94
C ILE A 230 -9.28 -8.41 1.12
N VAL A 231 -9.76 -9.41 1.89
CA VAL A 231 -9.02 -10.67 2.08
C VAL A 231 -8.91 -11.46 0.77
N ALA A 232 -9.98 -11.51 -0.03
CA ALA A 232 -9.94 -12.14 -1.35
C ALA A 232 -8.96 -11.43 -2.30
N GLY A 233 -8.95 -10.09 -2.31
CA GLY A 233 -7.98 -9.31 -3.08
C GLY A 233 -6.54 -9.58 -2.63
N TYR A 234 -6.29 -9.63 -1.33
CA TYR A 234 -4.97 -9.97 -0.78
C TYR A 234 -4.55 -11.40 -1.12
N GLY A 235 -5.44 -12.37 -0.95
CA GLY A 235 -5.21 -13.77 -1.32
C GLY A 235 -4.88 -13.93 -2.80
N PHE A 236 -5.58 -13.20 -3.68
CA PHE A 236 -5.29 -13.19 -5.11
C PHE A 236 -3.88 -12.63 -5.40
N GLY A 237 -3.49 -11.51 -4.77
CA GLY A 237 -2.14 -10.95 -4.89
C GLY A 237 -1.06 -11.90 -4.36
N ALA A 238 -1.34 -12.61 -3.27
CA ALA A 238 -0.45 -13.63 -2.74
C ALA A 238 -0.26 -14.79 -3.73
N LEU A 239 -1.34 -15.29 -4.34
CA LEU A 239 -1.29 -16.34 -5.36
C LEU A 239 -0.50 -15.89 -6.60
N LEU A 240 -0.70 -14.67 -7.08
CA LEU A 240 0.09 -14.12 -8.20
C LEU A 240 1.58 -14.08 -7.85
N THR A 241 1.92 -13.66 -6.62
CA THR A 241 3.31 -13.61 -6.17
C THR A 241 3.92 -15.01 -6.05
N LEU A 242 3.22 -15.96 -5.46
CA LEU A 242 3.69 -17.34 -5.35
C LEU A 242 3.89 -17.98 -6.72
N PHE A 243 2.96 -17.74 -7.66
CA PHE A 243 3.09 -18.20 -9.04
C PHE A 243 4.34 -17.61 -9.71
N PHE A 244 4.57 -16.29 -9.55
CA PHE A 244 5.76 -15.63 -10.08
C PHE A 244 7.05 -16.20 -9.50
N LEU A 245 7.11 -16.43 -8.19
CA LEU A 245 8.26 -17.05 -7.52
C LEU A 245 8.53 -18.45 -8.06
N ALA A 246 7.48 -19.25 -8.29
CA ALA A 246 7.61 -20.59 -8.86
C ALA A 246 8.16 -20.54 -10.30
N VAL A 247 7.62 -19.67 -11.16
CA VAL A 247 8.08 -19.47 -12.53
C VAL A 247 9.54 -19.01 -12.56
N PHE A 248 9.89 -18.04 -11.71
CA PHE A 248 11.26 -17.52 -11.62
C PHE A 248 12.27 -18.61 -11.25
N TYR A 249 11.97 -19.41 -10.23
CA TYR A 249 12.87 -20.49 -9.84
C TYR A 249 12.89 -21.64 -10.84
N ALA A 250 11.74 -22.01 -11.42
CA ALA A 250 11.66 -23.03 -12.46
C ALA A 250 12.47 -22.65 -13.72
N LEU A 251 12.59 -21.34 -14.00
CA LEU A 251 13.38 -20.83 -15.12
C LEU A 251 14.89 -20.81 -14.80
N PHE A 252 15.28 -20.23 -13.68
CA PHE A 252 16.70 -19.98 -13.35
C PHE A 252 17.34 -21.05 -12.45
N GLY A 253 16.55 -21.84 -11.73
CA GLY A 253 17.05 -22.90 -10.83
C GLY A 253 18.05 -22.37 -9.82
N SER A 254 19.23 -23.00 -9.73
CA SER A 254 20.30 -22.63 -8.80
C SER A 254 20.89 -21.23 -9.05
N LEU A 255 20.72 -20.66 -10.24
CA LEU A 255 21.16 -19.31 -10.59
C LEU A 255 20.21 -18.23 -10.06
N ALA A 256 18.97 -18.59 -9.71
CA ALA A 256 17.93 -17.66 -9.26
C ALA A 256 18.39 -16.73 -8.11
N GLY A 257 19.22 -17.23 -7.19
CA GLY A 257 19.76 -16.42 -6.08
C GLY A 257 20.80 -15.36 -6.47
N ARG A 258 21.25 -15.35 -7.73
CA ARG A 258 22.22 -14.38 -8.27
C ARG A 258 21.58 -13.38 -9.23
N GLU A 259 20.35 -13.66 -9.69
CA GLU A 259 19.63 -12.83 -10.64
C GLU A 259 18.85 -11.74 -9.93
N HIS A 260 19.33 -10.51 -10.05
CA HIS A 260 18.64 -9.32 -9.54
C HIS A 260 17.53 -8.89 -10.51
N TYR A 261 16.50 -8.20 -9.99
CA TYR A 261 15.37 -7.69 -10.80
C TYR A 261 14.66 -8.78 -11.60
N ALA A 262 14.14 -9.78 -10.88
CA ALA A 262 13.57 -11.01 -11.44
C ALA A 262 12.63 -10.78 -12.64
N PHE A 263 11.81 -9.71 -12.59
CA PHE A 263 10.87 -9.39 -13.67
C PHE A 263 11.57 -9.02 -14.98
N ILE A 264 12.64 -8.21 -14.94
CA ILE A 264 13.45 -7.89 -16.13
C ILE A 264 14.12 -9.15 -16.66
N LYS A 265 14.71 -9.93 -15.76
CA LYS A 265 15.47 -11.12 -16.13
C LYS A 265 14.61 -12.16 -16.84
N ILE A 266 13.39 -12.36 -16.38
CA ILE A 266 12.44 -13.22 -17.10
C ILE A 266 12.19 -12.64 -18.50
N GLY A 267 11.94 -11.33 -18.64
CA GLY A 267 11.72 -10.69 -19.93
C GLY A 267 12.90 -10.80 -20.90
N GLN A 268 14.13 -10.67 -20.37
CA GLN A 268 15.37 -10.77 -21.16
C GLN A 268 15.75 -12.20 -21.59
N TYR A 269 15.22 -13.21 -20.91
CA TYR A 269 15.58 -14.61 -21.15
C TYR A 269 15.05 -15.14 -22.50
N PHE A 270 14.08 -14.47 -23.15
CA PHE A 270 13.43 -14.97 -24.36
C PHE A 270 14.12 -14.52 -25.63
N PRO A 271 14.78 -15.43 -26.37
CA PRO A 271 15.44 -15.10 -27.63
C PRO A 271 14.46 -14.68 -28.74
N ALA A 272 13.21 -15.14 -28.70
CA ALA A 272 12.17 -14.71 -29.66
C ALA A 272 11.94 -13.19 -29.67
N LEU A 273 12.20 -12.52 -28.54
CA LEU A 273 12.09 -11.07 -28.41
C LEU A 273 13.26 -10.34 -29.10
N SER A 274 14.39 -10.99 -29.30
CA SER A 274 15.54 -10.38 -29.99
C SER A 274 15.26 -10.08 -31.47
N VAL A 275 14.34 -10.83 -32.11
CA VAL A 275 13.91 -10.63 -33.50
C VAL A 275 12.99 -9.42 -33.64
N VAL A 276 12.15 -9.16 -32.63
CA VAL A 276 11.17 -8.05 -32.64
C VAL A 276 11.72 -6.79 -31.94
N GLY A 277 12.91 -6.89 -31.34
CA GLY A 277 13.53 -5.84 -30.54
C GLY A 277 13.29 -6.03 -29.05
N ARG A 278 13.49 -4.97 -28.27
CA ARG A 278 13.42 -4.99 -26.81
C ARG A 278 11.98 -4.85 -26.28
N ILE A 279 11.13 -5.85 -26.56
CA ILE A 279 9.75 -5.88 -26.03
C ILE A 279 9.74 -5.95 -24.49
N ASP A 280 10.79 -6.51 -23.88
CA ASP A 280 10.99 -6.52 -22.43
C ASP A 280 10.82 -5.12 -21.82
N LEU A 281 11.23 -4.06 -22.52
CA LEU A 281 11.09 -2.68 -22.05
C LEU A 281 9.63 -2.25 -21.87
N VAL A 282 8.70 -2.79 -22.64
CA VAL A 282 7.27 -2.49 -22.50
C VAL A 282 6.77 -3.03 -21.16
N PHE A 283 7.13 -4.28 -20.82
CA PHE A 283 6.76 -4.89 -19.54
C PHE A 283 7.41 -4.15 -18.37
N VAL A 284 8.67 -3.78 -18.52
CA VAL A 284 9.42 -2.99 -17.53
C VAL A 284 8.77 -1.62 -17.32
N TYR A 285 8.34 -0.95 -18.39
CA TYR A 285 7.63 0.33 -18.29
C TYR A 285 6.34 0.23 -17.47
N PHE A 286 5.51 -0.75 -17.76
CA PHE A 286 4.28 -0.95 -17.00
C PHE A 286 4.55 -1.23 -15.51
N LEU A 287 5.53 -2.10 -15.21
CA LEU A 287 5.92 -2.37 -13.83
C LEU A 287 6.48 -1.12 -13.15
N SER A 288 7.29 -0.31 -13.84
CA SER A 288 7.84 0.94 -13.30
C SER A 288 6.74 1.91 -12.86
N VAL A 289 5.65 2.02 -13.65
CA VAL A 289 4.50 2.86 -13.28
C VAL A 289 3.79 2.32 -12.04
N VAL A 290 3.63 1.00 -11.93
CA VAL A 290 3.01 0.40 -10.73
C VAL A 290 3.91 0.59 -9.50
N LEU A 291 5.23 0.43 -9.64
CA LEU A 291 6.20 0.70 -8.57
C LEU A 291 6.18 2.15 -8.11
N LEU A 292 6.01 3.07 -9.04
CA LEU A 292 5.83 4.50 -8.73
C LEU A 292 4.61 4.72 -7.82
N PHE A 293 3.48 4.08 -8.11
CA PHE A 293 2.31 4.16 -7.25
C PHE A 293 2.52 3.46 -5.91
N TYR A 294 3.22 2.33 -5.89
CA TYR A 294 3.56 1.61 -4.67
C TYR A 294 4.39 2.47 -3.71
N THR A 295 5.44 3.10 -4.21
CA THR A 295 6.33 3.93 -3.37
C THR A 295 5.66 5.23 -2.90
N CYS A 296 4.64 5.72 -3.61
CA CYS A 296 3.81 6.84 -3.14
C CYS A 296 2.97 6.48 -1.90
N LEU A 297 2.67 5.20 -1.63
CA LEU A 297 1.87 4.77 -0.47
C LEU A 297 2.49 5.22 0.87
N PRO A 298 3.69 4.71 1.26
CA PRO A 298 4.31 5.07 2.53
C PRO A 298 4.63 6.57 2.61
N LEU A 299 4.97 7.22 1.49
CA LEU A 299 5.24 8.66 1.45
C LEU A 299 4.00 9.49 1.74
N GLN A 300 2.85 9.08 1.22
CA GLN A 300 1.59 9.73 1.55
C GLN A 300 1.21 9.55 3.02
N TYR A 301 1.40 8.36 3.59
CA TYR A 301 1.11 8.11 5.00
C TYR A 301 2.01 8.96 5.90
N THR A 302 3.30 9.04 5.58
CA THR A 302 4.25 9.93 6.25
C THR A 302 3.81 11.39 6.16
N THR A 303 3.46 11.87 4.97
CA THR A 303 2.96 13.25 4.77
C THR A 303 1.72 13.52 5.62
N GLN A 304 0.76 12.58 5.64
CA GLN A 304 -0.46 12.73 6.42
C GLN A 304 -0.20 12.72 7.94
N ALA A 305 0.69 11.86 8.40
CA ALA A 305 1.08 11.77 9.80
C ALA A 305 1.79 13.04 10.24
N VAL A 306 2.76 13.54 9.48
CA VAL A 306 3.49 14.80 9.76
C VAL A 306 2.52 15.99 9.79
N CYS A 307 1.62 16.11 8.81
CA CYS A 307 0.60 17.16 8.81
C CYS A 307 -0.30 17.10 10.05
N THR A 308 -0.63 15.88 10.53
CA THR A 308 -1.44 15.70 11.73
C THR A 308 -0.69 16.11 13.00
N ILE A 309 0.61 15.77 13.11
CA ILE A 309 1.47 16.12 14.24
C ILE A 309 1.68 17.63 14.31
N LEU A 310 2.04 18.23 13.18
CA LEU A 310 2.30 19.68 13.08
C LEU A 310 1.00 20.51 13.07
N LYS A 311 -0.17 19.88 13.04
CA LYS A 311 -1.48 20.53 12.93
C LYS A 311 -1.56 21.53 11.78
N THR A 312 -0.86 21.25 10.67
CA THR A 312 -0.79 22.12 9.50
C THR A 312 -1.71 21.61 8.38
N GLU A 313 -2.34 22.56 7.69
CA GLU A 313 -3.11 22.27 6.47
C GLU A 313 -2.27 22.33 5.20
N ARG A 314 -1.01 22.79 5.29
CA ARG A 314 -0.09 22.99 4.15
C ARG A 314 0.50 21.66 3.65
N LYS A 315 -0.35 20.75 3.20
CA LYS A 315 0.05 19.41 2.70
C LYS A 315 1.06 19.47 1.57
N THR A 316 0.92 20.44 0.67
CA THR A 316 1.83 20.62 -0.47
C THR A 316 3.26 20.90 -0.03
N LEU A 317 3.44 21.79 0.95
CA LEU A 317 4.76 22.13 1.46
C LEU A 317 5.40 20.93 2.16
N VAL A 318 4.66 20.24 3.04
CA VAL A 318 5.17 19.05 3.74
C VAL A 318 5.53 17.94 2.76
N SER A 319 4.68 17.69 1.76
CA SER A 319 4.94 16.69 0.72
C SER A 319 6.17 17.05 -0.12
N ALA A 320 6.30 18.31 -0.53
CA ALA A 320 7.45 18.77 -1.31
C ALA A 320 8.76 18.62 -0.53
N LEU A 321 8.79 19.03 0.75
CA LEU A 321 9.97 18.89 1.60
C LEU A 321 10.36 17.43 1.84
N LEU A 322 9.39 16.53 2.10
CA LEU A 322 9.66 15.11 2.29
C LEU A 322 10.21 14.47 1.01
N ASN A 323 9.61 14.76 -0.15
CA ASN A 323 10.08 14.21 -1.42
C ASN A 323 11.46 14.77 -1.80
N LEU A 324 11.73 16.07 -1.55
CA LEU A 324 13.04 16.66 -1.77
C LEU A 324 14.11 16.02 -0.86
N ALA A 325 13.80 15.82 0.42
CA ALA A 325 14.71 15.17 1.35
C ALA A 325 15.04 13.73 0.93
N LEU A 326 14.04 12.99 0.43
CA LEU A 326 14.25 11.63 -0.08
C LEU A 326 15.01 11.61 -1.40
N LEU A 327 14.75 12.57 -2.30
CA LEU A 327 15.56 12.72 -3.52
C LEU A 327 17.04 12.92 -3.17
N VAL A 328 17.33 13.87 -2.27
CA VAL A 328 18.68 14.12 -1.78
C VAL A 328 19.26 12.85 -1.16
N PHE A 329 18.48 12.15 -0.33
CA PHE A 329 18.89 10.87 0.25
C PHE A 329 19.27 9.84 -0.83
N VAL A 330 18.43 9.63 -1.83
CA VAL A 330 18.68 8.66 -2.91
C VAL A 330 19.94 9.04 -3.69
N LEU A 331 20.12 10.33 -4.04
CA LEU A 331 21.31 10.81 -4.77
C LEU A 331 22.61 10.56 -4.00
N PHE A 332 22.62 10.76 -2.69
CA PHE A 332 23.81 10.55 -1.86
C PHE A 332 24.08 9.08 -1.55
N PHE A 333 23.03 8.30 -1.29
CA PHE A 333 23.16 6.94 -0.76
C PHE A 333 23.01 5.84 -1.80
N ASN A 334 22.69 6.14 -3.05
CA ASN A 334 22.61 5.16 -4.12
C ASN A 334 23.92 4.34 -4.26
N ARG A 335 25.07 4.98 -4.13
CA ARG A 335 26.39 4.31 -4.15
C ARG A 335 26.60 3.35 -2.97
N HIS A 336 25.90 3.54 -1.86
CA HIS A 336 25.97 2.74 -0.63
C HIS A 336 24.80 1.79 -0.47
N TYR A 337 24.14 1.40 -1.58
CA TYR A 337 22.97 0.52 -1.57
C TYR A 337 23.15 -0.72 -0.70
N ASN A 338 24.25 -1.47 -0.88
CA ASN A 338 24.52 -2.69 -0.12
C ASN A 338 24.61 -2.45 1.39
N THR A 339 25.17 -1.31 1.81
CA THR A 339 25.27 -0.92 3.22
C THR A 339 23.86 -0.67 3.81
N ILE A 340 23.02 0.06 3.09
CA ILE A 340 21.63 0.35 3.49
C ILE A 340 20.80 -0.94 3.49
N TYR A 341 20.93 -1.75 2.44
CA TYR A 341 20.25 -3.03 2.34
C TYR A 341 20.60 -3.92 3.54
N ASN A 342 21.89 -4.11 3.85
CA ASN A 342 22.35 -4.90 4.99
C ASN A 342 21.92 -4.32 6.35
N LEU A 343 21.77 -3.01 6.46
CA LEU A 343 21.23 -2.36 7.65
C LEU A 343 19.74 -2.69 7.85
N ILE A 344 18.95 -2.51 6.79
CA ILE A 344 17.48 -2.70 6.83
C ILE A 344 17.14 -4.20 6.93
N SER A 345 17.71 -5.03 6.04
CA SER A 345 17.43 -6.48 5.97
C SER A 345 18.21 -7.32 7.00
N GLY A 346 19.10 -6.71 7.77
CA GLY A 346 19.86 -7.33 8.84
C GLY A 346 19.51 -6.75 10.20
N LYS A 347 20.21 -5.68 10.60
CA LYS A 347 20.10 -5.11 11.96
C LYS A 347 18.72 -4.56 12.32
N LEU A 348 18.02 -3.93 11.35
CA LEU A 348 16.70 -3.33 11.57
C LEU A 348 15.55 -4.30 11.30
N THR A 349 15.77 -5.49 10.76
CA THR A 349 14.72 -6.48 10.50
C THR A 349 13.80 -6.74 11.70
N PRO A 350 14.29 -6.92 12.94
CA PRO A 350 13.41 -7.13 14.09
C PRO A 350 12.47 -5.95 14.34
N VAL A 351 12.95 -4.73 14.11
CA VAL A 351 12.15 -3.50 14.24
C VAL A 351 11.08 -3.47 13.16
N PHE A 352 11.45 -3.72 11.91
CA PHE A 352 10.50 -3.81 10.80
C PHE A 352 9.45 -4.90 11.04
N TRP A 353 9.88 -6.07 11.52
CA TRP A 353 8.98 -7.18 11.82
C TRP A 353 7.97 -6.83 12.92
N LEU A 354 8.42 -6.17 13.98
CA LEU A 354 7.57 -5.72 15.07
C LEU A 354 6.52 -4.71 14.60
N PHE A 355 6.92 -3.71 13.80
CA PHE A 355 6.00 -2.71 13.25
C PHE A 355 5.05 -3.30 12.20
N ALA A 356 5.50 -4.26 11.40
CA ALA A 356 4.68 -4.88 10.38
C ALA A 356 3.62 -5.83 10.94
N ASN A 357 3.92 -6.52 12.06
CA ASN A 357 3.08 -7.61 12.56
C ASN A 357 2.43 -7.31 13.91
N ILE A 358 3.18 -6.80 14.89
CA ILE A 358 2.65 -6.63 16.25
C ILE A 358 1.87 -5.32 16.38
N PHE A 359 2.44 -4.21 15.97
CA PHE A 359 1.79 -2.90 16.14
C PHE A 359 0.42 -2.77 15.47
N PRO A 360 0.16 -3.28 14.25
CA PRO A 360 -1.18 -3.26 13.67
C PRO A 360 -2.20 -4.04 14.49
N VAL A 361 -1.78 -5.14 15.13
CA VAL A 361 -2.66 -5.98 15.96
C VAL A 361 -3.05 -5.27 17.26
N LEU A 362 -2.24 -4.35 17.77
CA LEU A 362 -2.58 -3.56 18.96
C LEU A 362 -3.88 -2.77 18.79
N VAL A 363 -4.33 -2.53 17.58
CA VAL A 363 -5.63 -1.92 17.29
C VAL A 363 -6.81 -2.73 17.88
N LEU A 364 -6.63 -4.05 18.06
CA LEU A 364 -7.66 -4.91 18.70
C LEU A 364 -7.94 -4.53 20.16
N PHE A 365 -6.97 -3.95 20.86
CA PHE A 365 -7.10 -3.54 22.25
C PHE A 365 -7.76 -2.17 22.43
N LEU A 366 -8.16 -1.51 21.35
CA LEU A 366 -8.94 -0.29 21.44
C LEU A 366 -10.29 -0.57 22.10
N PRO A 367 -10.68 0.21 23.14
CA PRO A 367 -11.95 0.02 23.80
C PRO A 367 -13.11 0.20 22.80
N LYS A 368 -14.12 -0.67 22.91
CA LYS A 368 -15.32 -0.57 22.08
C LYS A 368 -16.00 0.77 22.30
N GLN A 369 -16.47 1.40 21.22
CA GLN A 369 -17.26 2.62 21.36
C GLN A 369 -18.50 2.32 22.20
N PRO A 370 -18.79 3.11 23.27
CA PRO A 370 -20.03 2.97 24.00
C PRO A 370 -21.19 3.10 23.01
N LYS A 371 -22.17 2.19 23.10
CA LYS A 371 -23.40 2.29 22.31
C LYS A 371 -23.98 3.69 22.58
N SER A 372 -23.79 4.62 21.69
CA SER A 372 -24.45 5.92 21.77
C SER A 372 -25.93 5.62 21.85
N LYS A 373 -26.56 5.95 23.02
CA LYS A 373 -28.00 6.04 23.09
C LYS A 373 -28.37 7.08 22.03
N GLN A 374 -28.85 6.64 20.90
CA GLN A 374 -29.45 7.53 19.90
C GLN A 374 -30.55 8.27 20.68
N LYS A 375 -30.32 9.54 21.03
CA LYS A 375 -31.43 10.41 21.35
C LYS A 375 -32.37 10.31 20.17
N PRO A 376 -33.64 9.98 20.38
CA PRO A 376 -34.60 9.96 19.30
C PRO A 376 -34.44 11.31 18.57
N GLN A 377 -34.12 11.26 17.29
CA GLN A 377 -34.17 12.46 16.45
C GLN A 377 -35.59 13.00 16.65
N ASN A 378 -35.68 14.12 17.35
CA ASN A 378 -36.90 14.88 17.36
C ASN A 378 -37.26 15.12 15.89
N THR A 379 -38.22 14.37 15.41
CA THR A 379 -38.85 14.62 14.10
C THR A 379 -39.22 16.10 14.14
N PRO A 380 -38.73 16.92 13.23
CA PRO A 380 -39.13 18.32 13.21
C PRO A 380 -40.65 18.33 13.10
N PRO A 381 -41.35 19.23 13.86
CA PRO A 381 -42.81 19.27 13.83
C PRO A 381 -43.24 19.39 12.36
N ARG A 382 -44.09 18.47 11.90
CA ARG A 382 -44.79 18.59 10.64
C ARG A 382 -45.45 19.95 10.64
N TYR A 383 -44.85 20.92 10.00
CA TYR A 383 -45.56 22.16 9.67
C TYR A 383 -46.76 21.75 8.86
N ALA A 384 -47.93 21.89 9.44
CA ALA A 384 -49.19 21.70 8.78
C ALA A 384 -49.19 22.60 7.52
N LEU A 385 -49.16 21.95 6.35
CA LEU A 385 -49.33 22.64 5.10
C LEU A 385 -50.69 23.38 5.19
N LYS A 386 -50.66 24.71 5.31
CA LYS A 386 -51.85 25.54 5.17
C LYS A 386 -52.48 25.18 3.82
N PRO A 387 -53.83 24.92 3.79
CA PRO A 387 -54.50 24.64 2.54
C PRO A 387 -54.37 25.88 1.64
N LYS A 388 -53.84 25.69 0.46
CA LYS A 388 -53.75 26.72 -0.58
C LYS A 388 -55.17 27.04 -1.03
N ASN A 389 -55.69 28.23 -0.65
CA ASN A 389 -56.97 28.76 -1.10
C ASN A 389 -57.00 28.73 -2.65
N ARG A 390 -57.94 27.92 -3.18
CA ARG A 390 -58.42 28.03 -4.55
C ARG A 390 -59.37 29.27 -4.59
N GLY A 391 -58.90 30.38 -5.15
CA GLY A 391 -59.68 31.58 -5.38
C GLY A 391 -59.29 32.17 -6.72
N ASP A 392 -60.27 32.15 -7.61
CA ASP A 392 -60.52 33.05 -8.72
C ASP A 392 -59.49 33.27 -9.82
N TYR A 393 -59.67 32.52 -10.89
CA TYR A 393 -59.45 33.05 -12.23
C TYR A 393 -60.81 33.33 -12.90
N THR A 394 -61.34 34.55 -12.69
CA THR A 394 -62.38 35.13 -13.55
C THR A 394 -61.74 35.74 -14.77
N GLN A 395 -62.29 35.34 -15.89
CA GLN A 395 -62.18 35.89 -17.22
C GLN A 395 -62.14 37.43 -17.26
N LYS A 396 -61.31 38.00 -18.14
CA LYS A 396 -61.57 39.11 -19.00
C LYS A 396 -60.73 38.93 -20.26
N GLY A 397 -61.32 38.66 -21.29
CA GLY A 397 -61.77 38.88 -22.57
C GLY A 397 -61.57 40.28 -23.08
N GLY A 398 -61.14 40.40 -24.34
CA GLY A 398 -61.43 41.48 -25.18
C GLY A 398 -60.25 42.28 -25.76
N ARG A 399 -60.06 42.06 -26.98
CA ARG A 399 -59.60 42.82 -28.17
C ARG A 399 -58.16 42.57 -28.55
#